data_89983e217b3fb8af7eb5673ca0f0c1b2
#
_entry.id   89983e217b3fb8af7eb5673ca0f0c1b2
#
_cell.length_a   1.000
_cell.length_b   1.000
_cell.length_c   1.000
_cell.angle_alpha   90.00
_cell.angle_beta   90.00
_cell.angle_gamma   90.00
#
_symmetry.space_group_name_H-M   'P 1'
#
loop_
_entity.id
_entity.type
_entity.pdbx_description
1 polymer ?
#
loop_
_entity_poly.entity_id
_entity_poly.type
_entity_poly.pdbx_seq_one_letter_code
_entity_poly.pdbx_strand_id
1 'polypeptide(L)'
;SGSVSNEDIKDFFSEIYHVWKTGSIVTICECDAAIQRIYEYNGKWDGSCSGRGGTVLDDAINYYDAHRRDYQSIIILTDGYLHIPNNYCLNHAIWIITRNGNNDQKYPGKSIFIPNNN
;
A
#
# COMPACT_ATOMS: atom_id res chain seq x y z
N SER A 1 0.76 0.53 -10.25
CA SER A 1 1.39 0.98 -11.48
C SER A 1 2.84 1.36 -11.22
N GLY A 2 3.63 1.43 -12.27
CA GLY A 2 5.04 1.77 -12.18
C GLY A 2 5.35 3.24 -11.94
N SER A 3 4.34 4.10 -11.76
CA SER A 3 4.54 5.54 -11.64
C SER A 3 4.77 6.02 -10.19
N VAL A 4 4.94 5.13 -9.26
CA VAL A 4 5.20 5.51 -7.86
C VAL A 4 6.63 6.00 -7.73
N SER A 5 6.81 7.27 -7.34
CA SER A 5 8.12 7.91 -7.24
C SER A 5 8.77 7.67 -5.88
N ASN A 6 10.06 8.05 -5.74
CA ASN A 6 10.74 8.02 -4.45
C ASN A 6 10.05 8.90 -3.42
N GLU A 7 9.54 10.05 -3.84
CA GLU A 7 8.84 10.96 -2.94
C GLU A 7 7.52 10.37 -2.46
N ASP A 8 6.81 9.66 -3.34
CA ASP A 8 5.60 8.95 -2.98
C ASP A 8 5.88 7.89 -1.93
N ILE A 9 6.96 7.13 -2.09
CA ILE A 9 7.39 6.11 -1.13
C ILE A 9 7.70 6.76 0.22
N LYS A 10 8.39 7.88 0.21
CA LYS A 10 8.71 8.62 1.44
C LYS A 10 7.45 9.07 2.15
N ASP A 11 6.48 9.61 1.43
CA ASP A 11 5.20 10.02 1.98
C ASP A 11 4.44 8.82 2.56
N PHE A 12 4.47 7.70 1.86
CA PHE A 12 3.85 6.47 2.34
C PHE A 12 4.43 6.02 3.67
N PHE A 13 5.76 5.96 3.80
CA PHE A 13 6.40 5.54 5.05
C PHE A 13 6.19 6.56 6.17
N SER A 14 5.99 7.82 5.85
CA SER A 14 5.59 8.82 6.85
C SER A 14 4.23 8.48 7.45
N GLU A 15 3.27 8.09 6.61
CA GLU A 15 1.95 7.66 7.09
C GLU A 15 2.03 6.35 7.86
N ILE A 16 2.82 5.40 7.39
CA ILE A 16 3.02 4.10 8.07
C ILE A 16 3.65 4.31 9.44
N TYR A 17 4.59 5.24 9.58
CA TYR A 17 5.18 5.56 10.86
C TYR A 17 4.12 5.99 11.89
N HIS A 18 3.18 6.82 11.48
CA HIS A 18 2.10 7.26 12.37
C HIS A 18 1.22 6.10 12.83
N VAL A 19 0.93 5.16 11.95
CA VAL A 19 0.19 3.94 12.31
C VAL A 19 1.00 3.09 13.29
N TRP A 20 2.27 2.88 13.00
CA TRP A 20 3.15 2.01 13.78
C TRP A 20 3.36 2.55 15.19
N LYS A 21 3.59 3.86 15.35
CA LYS A 21 3.92 4.45 16.66
C LYS A 21 2.76 4.39 17.64
N THR A 22 1.54 4.12 17.17
CA THR A 22 0.38 3.92 18.06
C THR A 22 0.34 2.52 18.67
N GLY A 23 1.33 1.68 18.39
CA GLY A 23 1.42 0.33 18.91
C GLY A 23 0.98 -0.77 17.93
N SER A 24 0.64 -0.41 16.70
CA SER A 24 0.24 -1.37 15.68
C SER A 24 1.44 -2.15 15.15
N ILE A 25 1.25 -3.45 14.90
CA ILE A 25 2.25 -4.26 14.20
C ILE A 25 2.00 -4.08 12.71
N VAL A 26 3.04 -3.65 12.00
CA VAL A 26 2.97 -3.37 10.56
C VAL A 26 3.92 -4.27 9.81
N THR A 27 3.41 -5.02 8.85
CA THR A 27 4.21 -5.83 7.92
C THR A 27 4.18 -5.14 6.56
N ILE A 28 5.37 -4.95 6.00
CA ILE A 28 5.52 -4.32 4.69
C ILE A 28 5.67 -5.40 3.63
N CYS A 29 4.91 -5.28 2.56
CA CYS A 29 5.02 -6.12 1.38
C CYS A 29 5.41 -5.23 0.20
N GLU A 30 6.64 -5.39 -0.27
CA GLU A 30 7.12 -4.66 -1.44
C GLU A 30 6.92 -5.52 -2.67
N CYS A 31 6.21 -4.99 -3.64
CA CYS A 31 5.89 -5.75 -4.84
C CYS A 31 5.83 -4.84 -6.08
N ASP A 32 5.99 -5.48 -7.22
CA ASP A 32 5.59 -4.94 -8.52
C ASP A 32 4.52 -5.91 -9.07
N ALA A 33 4.77 -6.63 -10.15
CA ALA A 33 3.85 -7.69 -10.58
C ALA A 33 3.93 -8.94 -9.71
N ALA A 34 4.95 -9.04 -8.85
CA ALA A 34 5.14 -10.16 -7.93
C ALA A 34 5.67 -9.62 -6.59
N ILE A 35 5.52 -10.42 -5.54
CA ILE A 35 6.04 -10.04 -4.22
C ILE A 35 7.57 -10.11 -4.27
N GLN A 36 8.23 -9.00 -3.91
CA GLN A 36 9.68 -8.89 -3.90
C GLN A 36 10.27 -9.09 -2.50
N ARG A 37 9.60 -8.54 -1.47
CA ARG A 37 10.11 -8.58 -0.10
C ARG A 37 8.96 -8.42 0.88
N ILE A 38 8.99 -9.18 1.98
CA ILE A 38 8.05 -9.02 3.09
C ILE A 38 8.86 -8.92 4.37
N TYR A 39 8.58 -7.91 5.19
CA TYR A 39 9.28 -7.72 6.47
C TYR A 39 8.41 -6.96 7.45
N GLU A 40 8.72 -7.13 8.75
CA GLU A 40 8.05 -6.34 9.79
C GLU A 40 8.72 -4.97 9.90
N TYR A 41 7.90 -3.94 9.90
CA TYR A 41 8.36 -2.56 10.02
C TYR A 41 8.81 -2.29 11.46
N ASN A 42 9.99 -1.69 11.63
CA ASN A 42 10.57 -1.39 12.93
C ASN A 42 10.62 0.10 13.27
N GLY A 43 9.88 0.91 12.57
CA GLY A 43 9.84 2.36 12.77
C GLY A 43 10.85 3.13 11.94
N LYS A 44 11.68 2.44 11.16
CA LYS A 44 12.71 3.06 10.32
C LYS A 44 12.61 2.53 8.90
N TRP A 45 12.53 3.43 7.94
CA TRP A 45 12.64 3.10 6.54
C TRP A 45 14.09 3.32 6.11
N ASP A 46 14.69 2.33 5.46
CA ASP A 46 16.10 2.35 5.06
C ASP A 46 16.38 3.16 3.78
N GLY A 47 15.36 3.79 3.22
CA GLY A 47 15.50 4.56 1.99
C GLY A 47 15.41 3.73 0.72
N SER A 48 15.20 2.43 0.81
CA SER A 48 15.09 1.54 -0.34
C SER A 48 13.71 0.93 -0.45
N CYS A 49 13.35 0.51 -1.66
CA CYS A 49 12.13 -0.21 -1.92
C CYS A 49 12.32 -1.13 -3.13
N SER A 50 12.03 -2.42 -2.95
CA SER A 50 12.12 -3.43 -4.01
C SER A 50 10.77 -3.56 -4.70
N GLY A 51 10.68 -3.11 -5.94
CA GLY A 51 9.42 -3.02 -6.66
C GLY A 51 8.66 -1.74 -6.29
N ARG A 52 7.99 -1.14 -7.24
CA ARG A 52 7.33 0.14 -7.05
C ARG A 52 5.89 0.13 -7.53
N GLY A 53 5.21 -0.98 -7.25
CA GLY A 53 3.83 -1.11 -7.64
C GLY A 53 3.70 -1.35 -9.13
N GLY A 54 3.45 -2.57 -9.49
CA GLY A 54 2.98 -2.89 -10.81
C GLY A 54 1.52 -2.52 -10.97
N THR A 55 0.93 -2.89 -12.08
CA THR A 55 -0.49 -2.68 -12.33
C THR A 55 -1.34 -3.83 -11.79
N VAL A 56 -0.72 -4.89 -11.29
CA VAL A 56 -1.38 -6.09 -10.79
C VAL A 56 -1.00 -6.30 -9.34
N LEU A 57 -1.99 -6.30 -8.46
CA LEU A 57 -1.82 -6.48 -7.02
C LEU A 57 -2.23 -7.86 -6.53
N ASP A 58 -2.52 -8.79 -7.45
CA ASP A 58 -3.14 -10.06 -7.11
C ASP A 58 -2.32 -10.86 -6.11
N ASP A 59 -0.99 -10.91 -6.28
CA ASP A 59 -0.13 -11.68 -5.38
C ASP A 59 -0.16 -11.13 -3.96
N ALA A 60 -0.09 -9.82 -3.80
CA ALA A 60 -0.14 -9.19 -2.48
C ALA A 60 -1.50 -9.37 -1.82
N ILE A 61 -2.56 -9.22 -2.57
CA ILE A 61 -3.93 -9.36 -2.07
C ILE A 61 -4.19 -10.82 -1.70
N ASN A 62 -3.76 -11.76 -2.52
CA ASN A 62 -3.91 -13.19 -2.23
C ASN A 62 -3.10 -13.60 -1.00
N TYR A 63 -1.90 -13.05 -0.82
CA TYR A 63 -1.11 -13.28 0.38
C TYR A 63 -1.85 -12.79 1.62
N TYR A 64 -2.37 -11.57 1.59
CA TYR A 64 -3.14 -11.01 2.70
C TYR A 64 -4.38 -11.85 3.00
N ASP A 65 -5.12 -12.23 1.97
CA ASP A 65 -6.34 -13.03 2.13
C ASP A 65 -6.05 -14.39 2.77
N ALA A 66 -4.94 -15.03 2.36
CA ALA A 66 -4.52 -16.32 2.92
C ALA A 66 -4.05 -16.20 4.38
N HIS A 67 -3.61 -15.03 4.83
CA HIS A 67 -3.05 -14.80 6.16
C HIS A 67 -3.88 -13.82 6.98
N ARG A 68 -5.17 -13.68 6.69
CA ARG A 68 -6.05 -12.67 7.32
C ARG A 68 -6.09 -12.73 8.84
N ARG A 69 -5.89 -13.91 9.41
CA ARG A 69 -5.88 -14.08 10.87
C ARG A 69 -4.69 -13.41 11.53
N ASP A 70 -3.62 -13.15 10.76
CA ASP A 70 -2.40 -12.53 11.25
C ASP A 70 -2.42 -11.01 11.11
N TYR A 71 -3.38 -10.46 10.34
CA TYR A 71 -3.41 -9.04 10.01
C TYR A 71 -4.79 -8.44 10.26
N GLN A 72 -4.80 -7.20 10.76
CA GLN A 72 -6.05 -6.46 10.95
C GLN A 72 -6.52 -5.79 9.67
N SER A 73 -5.60 -5.38 8.82
CA SER A 73 -5.91 -4.64 7.60
C SER A 73 -4.75 -4.71 6.63
N ILE A 74 -5.03 -4.31 5.39
CA ILE A 74 -4.02 -4.12 4.37
C ILE A 74 -3.99 -2.64 4.00
N ILE A 75 -2.78 -2.10 3.84
CA ILE A 75 -2.58 -0.72 3.38
C ILE A 75 -1.86 -0.79 2.04
N ILE A 76 -2.40 -0.16 1.03
CA ILE A 76 -1.90 -0.25 -0.34
C ILE A 76 -1.53 1.14 -0.83
N LEU A 77 -0.27 1.31 -1.24
CA LEU A 77 0.18 2.52 -1.93
C LEU A 77 0.10 2.29 -3.44
N THR A 78 -0.60 3.17 -4.12
CA THR A 78 -0.78 3.07 -5.58
C THR A 78 -1.11 4.44 -6.16
N ASP A 79 -0.93 4.60 -7.47
CA ASP A 79 -1.45 5.76 -8.18
C ASP A 79 -2.90 5.57 -8.61
N GLY A 80 -3.47 4.40 -8.38
CA GLY A 80 -4.88 4.11 -8.66
C GLY A 80 -5.20 3.75 -10.09
N TYR A 81 -4.23 3.69 -10.98
CA TYR A 81 -4.44 3.31 -12.38
C TYR A 81 -4.21 1.82 -12.56
N LEU A 82 -5.08 1.02 -11.95
CA LEU A 82 -4.98 -0.44 -11.96
C LEU A 82 -6.38 -1.03 -11.82
N HIS A 83 -6.49 -2.32 -12.13
CA HIS A 83 -7.70 -3.07 -11.87
C HIS A 83 -7.72 -3.52 -10.40
N ILE A 84 -8.80 -3.21 -9.69
CA ILE A 84 -8.99 -3.64 -8.31
C ILE A 84 -9.86 -4.89 -8.34
N PRO A 85 -9.34 -6.04 -7.86
CA PRO A 85 -10.13 -7.27 -7.83
C PRO A 85 -11.28 -7.17 -6.84
N ASN A 86 -12.37 -7.85 -7.14
CA ASN A 86 -13.51 -7.94 -6.25
C ASN A 86 -13.26 -9.04 -5.22
N ASN A 87 -12.76 -8.64 -4.05
CA ASN A 87 -12.43 -9.57 -2.97
C ASN A 87 -12.87 -8.99 -1.63
N TYR A 88 -13.57 -9.79 -0.83
CA TYR A 88 -14.05 -9.39 0.49
C TYR A 88 -12.96 -8.89 1.41
N CYS A 89 -11.74 -9.42 1.28
CA CYS A 89 -10.64 -9.01 2.16
C CYS A 89 -10.30 -7.54 2.01
N LEU A 90 -10.72 -6.88 0.93
CA LEU A 90 -10.49 -5.47 0.69
C LEU A 90 -11.53 -4.55 1.33
N ASN A 91 -12.58 -5.08 1.95
CA ASN A 91 -13.62 -4.25 2.55
C ASN A 91 -13.11 -3.34 3.67
N HIS A 92 -11.99 -3.71 4.30
CA HIS A 92 -11.35 -2.91 5.33
C HIS A 92 -9.97 -2.43 4.92
N ALA A 93 -9.67 -2.45 3.62
CA ALA A 93 -8.41 -1.97 3.10
C ALA A 93 -8.28 -0.46 3.27
N ILE A 94 -7.05 0.02 3.36
CA ILE A 94 -6.73 1.43 3.34
C ILE A 94 -5.86 1.67 2.10
N TRP A 95 -6.32 2.57 1.23
CA TRP A 95 -5.61 2.91 0.00
C TRP A 95 -4.96 4.27 0.18
N ILE A 96 -3.66 4.35 -0.04
CA ILE A 96 -2.95 5.62 -0.07
C ILE A 96 -2.65 5.91 -1.53
N ILE A 97 -3.27 6.96 -2.05
CA ILE A 97 -3.20 7.31 -3.47
C ILE A 97 -2.15 8.39 -3.63
N THR A 98 -1.20 8.16 -4.53
CA THR A 98 -0.11 9.09 -4.78
C THR A 98 -0.60 10.43 -5.32
N ARG A 99 0.26 11.43 -5.25
CA ARG A 99 -0.02 12.75 -5.82
C ARG A 99 -0.36 12.60 -7.30
N ASN A 100 -1.39 13.30 -7.76
CA ASN A 100 -1.88 13.20 -9.13
C ASN A 100 -2.40 11.79 -9.49
N GLY A 101 -2.70 10.97 -8.49
CA GLY A 101 -3.27 9.67 -8.73
C GLY A 101 -4.73 9.72 -9.17
N ASN A 102 -5.28 8.56 -9.47
CA ASN A 102 -6.62 8.44 -9.99
C ASN A 102 -7.66 8.66 -8.87
N ASN A 103 -8.35 9.80 -8.89
CA ASN A 103 -9.42 10.09 -7.93
C ASN A 103 -10.81 9.74 -8.44
N ASP A 104 -10.92 9.23 -9.65
CA ASP A 104 -12.22 8.85 -10.24
C ASP A 104 -12.59 7.41 -9.96
N GLN A 105 -11.63 6.60 -9.48
CA GLN A 105 -11.88 5.19 -9.18
C GLN A 105 -12.46 5.02 -7.78
N LYS A 106 -13.35 4.04 -7.62
CA LYS A 106 -13.84 3.66 -6.30
C LYS A 106 -12.90 2.64 -5.69
N TYR A 107 -12.47 2.93 -4.46
CA TYR A 107 -11.58 2.05 -3.70
C TYR A 107 -12.38 1.35 -2.60
N PRO A 108 -12.34 0.02 -2.50
CA PRO A 108 -13.03 -0.68 -1.42
C PRO A 108 -12.35 -0.38 -0.08
N GLY A 109 -13.14 -0.09 0.95
CA GLY A 109 -12.63 0.33 2.23
C GLY A 109 -12.43 1.83 2.29
N LYS A 110 -11.26 2.28 2.76
CA LYS A 110 -10.95 3.68 2.96
C LYS A 110 -9.84 4.12 2.00
N SER A 111 -9.95 5.32 1.47
CA SER A 111 -8.90 5.89 0.63
C SER A 111 -8.40 7.21 1.20
N ILE A 112 -7.10 7.44 1.09
CA ILE A 112 -6.41 8.66 1.51
C ILE A 112 -5.64 9.16 0.29
N PHE A 113 -5.87 10.41 -0.09
CA PHE A 113 -5.20 11.02 -1.24
C PHE A 113 -4.08 11.92 -0.74
N ILE A 114 -2.85 11.67 -1.20
CA ILE A 114 -1.72 12.52 -0.86
C ILE A 114 -1.89 13.85 -1.61
N PRO A 115 -1.93 15.00 -0.90
CA PRO A 115 -2.18 16.26 -1.56
C PRO A 115 -1.00 16.72 -2.41
N ASN A 116 -1.31 17.44 -3.49
CA ASN A 116 -0.30 18.10 -4.29
C ASN A 116 0.35 19.24 -3.49
N ASN A 117 1.68 19.32 -3.54
CA ASN A 117 2.44 20.43 -2.95
C ASN A 117 2.58 21.56 -3.96
N ASN A 118 1.53 22.31 -4.13
CA ASN A 118 1.60 23.51 -4.98
C ASN A 118 1.61 24.76 -4.11
#